data_8d81900a8d462962f6988438a727d5bf
#
_entry.id   8d81900a8d462962f6988438a727d5bf
#
_cell.length_a   1.000
_cell.length_b   1.000
_cell.length_c   1.000
_cell.angle_alpha   90.00
_cell.angle_beta   90.00
_cell.angle_gamma   90.00
#
_symmetry.space_group_name_H-M   'P 1'
#
loop_
_entity.id
_entity.type
_entity.pdbx_description
1 polymer ?
#
loop_
_entity_poly.entity_id
_entity_poly.type
_entity_poly.pdbx_seq_one_letter_code
_entity_poly.pdbx_strand_id
1 'polypeptide(L)'
;MSTDAYFEELTGALRAADVPGEQIDRTVAELRGHLVETGTAPEEEFGPAARFAARLGGLAPAPGEPDGAAEHWTWTADLFNDRRMLAVHGDQGWEVESLDAIGRFVCRRVPGAALAWEYRREVITDRRRAQVLEELEPEGWEPCGEWLTYGYFKRPKAATTGPEGGLEALPARPRGWLFLSRRGKAVLAVWTLAVLACLGVALTGLGLPGYTIALFGFGYAIAMTYTAKKEAEKGRVHADRAAAGGHGA
;
A
#
# COMPACT_ATOMS: atom_id res chain seq x y z
N MET A 1 -14.53 31.19 11.58
CA MET A 1 -15.61 30.37 12.20
C MET A 1 -15.40 30.36 13.71
N SER A 2 -16.45 30.33 14.55
CA SER A 2 -16.22 30.18 16.00
C SER A 2 -15.79 28.75 16.33
N THR A 3 -15.03 28.56 17.41
CA THR A 3 -14.59 27.23 17.86
C THR A 3 -15.76 26.27 18.05
N ASP A 4 -16.89 26.77 18.58
CA ASP A 4 -18.08 25.95 18.78
C ASP A 4 -18.74 25.52 17.47
N ALA A 5 -18.86 26.45 16.50
CA ALA A 5 -19.40 26.11 15.18
C ALA A 5 -18.53 25.06 14.45
N TYR A 6 -17.20 25.12 14.62
CA TYR A 6 -16.30 24.12 14.09
C TYR A 6 -16.56 22.72 14.66
N PHE A 7 -16.69 22.62 15.98
CA PHE A 7 -16.93 21.34 16.63
C PHE A 7 -18.35 20.79 16.43
N GLU A 8 -19.35 21.66 16.20
CA GLU A 8 -20.68 21.23 15.78
C GLU A 8 -20.63 20.58 14.38
N GLU A 9 -19.95 21.23 13.43
CA GLU A 9 -19.77 20.69 12.08
C GLU A 9 -18.98 19.38 12.12
N LEU A 10 -17.87 19.31 12.87
CA LEU A 10 -17.07 18.11 13.06
C LEU A 10 -17.90 16.96 13.64
N THR A 11 -18.66 17.22 14.69
CA THR A 11 -19.55 16.23 15.35
C THR A 11 -20.60 15.73 14.37
N GLY A 12 -21.21 16.62 13.59
CA GLY A 12 -22.19 16.27 12.56
C GLY A 12 -21.59 15.36 11.50
N ALA A 13 -20.39 15.68 11.00
CA ALA A 13 -19.68 14.88 10.02
C ALA A 13 -19.27 13.49 10.55
N LEU A 14 -18.80 13.39 11.80
CA LEU A 14 -18.46 12.13 12.42
C LEU A 14 -19.69 11.23 12.68
N ARG A 15 -20.84 11.82 13.04
CA ARG A 15 -22.11 11.09 13.18
C ARG A 15 -22.62 10.57 11.83
N ALA A 16 -22.52 11.37 10.79
CA ALA A 16 -22.87 10.95 9.43
C ALA A 16 -22.02 9.79 8.94
N ALA A 17 -20.90 9.60 9.56
CA ALA A 17 -19.91 8.58 9.30
C ALA A 17 -20.02 7.34 10.20
N ASP A 18 -21.14 7.16 10.89
CA ASP A 18 -21.42 6.06 11.80
C ASP A 18 -20.38 5.87 12.93
N VAL A 19 -19.64 6.93 13.29
CA VAL A 19 -18.72 6.87 14.43
C VAL A 19 -19.54 6.82 15.75
N PRO A 20 -19.21 5.89 16.67
CA PRO A 20 -19.94 5.77 17.94
C PRO A 20 -19.92 7.07 18.76
N GLY A 21 -21.06 7.45 19.33
CA GLY A 21 -21.21 8.72 20.05
C GLY A 21 -20.19 8.93 21.18
N GLU A 22 -19.89 7.91 21.98
CA GLU A 22 -18.86 7.97 23.01
C GLU A 22 -17.46 8.28 22.47
N GLN A 23 -17.14 7.77 21.29
CA GLN A 23 -15.87 8.03 20.62
C GLN A 23 -15.83 9.48 20.11
N ILE A 24 -16.93 9.99 19.55
CA ILE A 24 -17.04 11.38 19.11
C ILE A 24 -16.84 12.33 20.31
N ASP A 25 -17.54 12.09 21.40
CA ASP A 25 -17.47 12.94 22.60
C ASP A 25 -16.04 12.97 23.18
N ARG A 26 -15.37 11.83 23.23
CA ARG A 26 -13.98 11.73 23.68
C ARG A 26 -13.03 12.51 22.76
N THR A 27 -13.14 12.29 21.46
CA THR A 27 -12.30 12.95 20.46
C THR A 27 -12.49 14.47 20.50
N VAL A 28 -13.74 14.94 20.57
CA VAL A 28 -14.03 16.39 20.67
C VAL A 28 -13.47 16.99 21.94
N ALA A 29 -13.54 16.26 23.08
CA ALA A 29 -12.98 16.73 24.34
C ALA A 29 -11.44 16.85 24.30
N GLU A 30 -10.75 15.85 23.69
CA GLU A 30 -9.31 15.86 23.51
C GLU A 30 -8.85 17.03 22.59
N LEU A 31 -9.54 17.22 21.47
CA LEU A 31 -9.22 18.30 20.54
C LEU A 31 -9.46 19.68 21.12
N ARG A 32 -10.53 19.86 21.91
CA ARG A 32 -10.77 21.11 22.66
C ARG A 32 -9.66 21.37 23.68
N GLY A 33 -9.22 20.34 24.40
CA GLY A 33 -8.10 20.42 25.33
C GLY A 33 -6.82 20.90 24.63
N HIS A 34 -6.50 20.32 23.49
CA HIS A 34 -5.34 20.69 22.69
C HIS A 34 -5.39 22.16 22.22
N LEU A 35 -6.54 22.65 21.75
CA LEU A 35 -6.69 24.06 21.36
C LEU A 35 -6.55 25.05 22.54
N VAL A 36 -6.94 24.64 23.73
CA VAL A 36 -6.72 25.44 24.94
C VAL A 36 -5.23 25.57 25.27
N GLU A 37 -4.46 24.51 25.03
CA GLU A 37 -3.01 24.49 25.27
C GLU A 37 -2.23 25.26 24.19
N THR A 38 -2.62 25.13 22.93
CA THR A 38 -1.90 25.77 21.80
C THR A 38 -2.35 27.21 21.55
N GLY A 39 -3.58 27.56 21.91
CA GLY A 39 -4.16 28.89 21.67
C GLY A 39 -4.44 29.20 20.19
N THR A 40 -4.42 28.18 19.33
CA THR A 40 -4.64 28.31 17.88
C THR A 40 -6.13 28.21 17.51
N ALA A 41 -6.51 28.75 16.34
CA ALA A 41 -7.86 28.57 15.83
C ALA A 41 -8.04 27.13 15.28
N PRO A 42 -9.21 26.49 15.47
CA PRO A 42 -9.41 25.09 15.05
C PRO A 42 -9.21 24.85 13.56
N GLU A 43 -9.58 25.81 12.70
CA GLU A 43 -9.36 25.70 11.24
C GLU A 43 -7.89 25.79 10.85
N GLU A 44 -7.11 26.57 11.61
CA GLU A 44 -5.68 26.74 11.40
C GLU A 44 -4.90 25.49 11.83
N GLU A 45 -5.33 24.87 12.94
CA GLU A 45 -4.68 23.68 13.52
C GLU A 45 -5.07 22.40 12.78
N PHE A 46 -6.35 22.19 12.52
CA PHE A 46 -6.89 20.93 11.98
C PHE A 46 -7.36 21.00 10.54
N GLY A 47 -7.46 22.21 9.98
CA GLY A 47 -8.06 22.45 8.67
C GLY A 47 -9.59 22.41 8.70
N PRO A 48 -10.28 22.40 7.54
CA PRO A 48 -11.75 22.38 7.48
C PRO A 48 -12.36 21.17 8.18
N ALA A 49 -13.42 21.37 9.00
CA ALA A 49 -14.03 20.35 9.87
C ALA A 49 -14.43 19.06 9.12
N ALA A 50 -15.06 19.20 7.95
CA ALA A 50 -15.47 18.06 7.13
C ALA A 50 -14.27 17.22 6.66
N ARG A 51 -13.16 17.86 6.27
CA ARG A 51 -11.93 17.19 5.84
C ARG A 51 -11.23 16.51 7.02
N PHE A 52 -11.27 17.13 8.18
CA PHE A 52 -10.70 16.57 9.40
C PHE A 52 -11.51 15.37 9.89
N ALA A 53 -12.85 15.44 9.83
CA ALA A 53 -13.74 14.31 10.12
C ALA A 53 -13.45 13.10 9.22
N ALA A 54 -13.27 13.32 7.92
CA ALA A 54 -12.94 12.25 6.97
C ALA A 54 -11.60 11.55 7.31
N ARG A 55 -10.63 12.29 7.83
CA ARG A 55 -9.35 11.73 8.30
C ARG A 55 -9.50 10.93 9.59
N LEU A 56 -10.25 11.45 10.57
CA LEU A 56 -10.45 10.79 11.85
C LEU A 56 -11.27 9.50 11.74
N GLY A 57 -12.26 9.48 10.85
CA GLY A 57 -13.17 8.36 10.71
C GLY A 57 -12.58 7.16 9.98
N GLY A 58 -11.37 7.25 9.39
CA GLY A 58 -10.87 6.24 8.44
C GLY A 58 -11.82 6.02 7.28
N LEU A 59 -12.70 7.00 7.06
CA LEU A 59 -13.87 6.90 6.21
C LEU A 59 -13.51 7.17 4.76
N ALA A 60 -14.00 6.31 3.92
CA ALA A 60 -14.32 6.67 2.54
C ALA A 60 -15.07 8.02 2.55
N PRO A 61 -14.91 8.87 1.52
CA PRO A 61 -15.60 10.16 1.42
C PRO A 61 -17.07 9.98 1.73
N ALA A 62 -17.65 10.96 2.46
CA ALA A 62 -19.05 10.95 2.89
C ALA A 62 -19.97 10.54 1.74
N PRO A 63 -21.02 9.70 1.99
CA PRO A 63 -22.01 9.39 0.98
C PRO A 63 -22.70 10.69 0.56
N GLY A 64 -22.33 11.22 -0.61
CA GLY A 64 -22.87 12.47 -1.13
C GLY A 64 -21.89 13.38 -1.87
N GLU A 65 -20.57 13.24 -1.66
CA GLU A 65 -19.62 13.80 -2.62
C GLU A 65 -19.55 12.86 -3.83
N PRO A 66 -19.71 13.40 -5.06
CA PRO A 66 -19.73 12.52 -6.22
C PRO A 66 -18.40 11.76 -6.30
N ASP A 67 -18.50 10.45 -6.32
CA ASP A 67 -17.42 9.49 -6.57
C ASP A 67 -16.73 9.75 -7.94
N GLY A 68 -17.18 10.76 -8.65
CA GLY A 68 -16.65 11.25 -9.92
C GLY A 68 -15.28 11.91 -9.87
N ALA A 69 -14.75 12.21 -8.68
CA ALA A 69 -13.41 12.77 -8.53
C ALA A 69 -12.34 11.71 -8.20
N ALA A 70 -12.73 10.50 -7.76
CA ALA A 70 -11.77 9.47 -7.43
C ALA A 70 -11.19 8.81 -8.70
N GLU A 71 -9.88 8.80 -8.78
CA GLU A 71 -9.17 8.07 -9.83
C GLU A 71 -8.86 6.64 -9.36
N HIS A 72 -9.20 5.65 -10.18
CA HIS A 72 -8.88 4.25 -9.94
C HIS A 72 -7.85 3.76 -10.95
N TRP A 73 -6.92 2.93 -10.46
CA TRP A 73 -5.88 2.38 -11.31
C TRP A 73 -5.42 1.03 -10.79
N THR A 74 -5.41 0.03 -11.69
CA THR A 74 -4.89 -1.29 -11.39
C THR A 74 -3.60 -1.53 -12.15
N TRP A 75 -2.55 -1.92 -11.42
CA TRP A 75 -1.25 -2.17 -12.00
C TRP A 75 -0.53 -3.33 -11.31
N THR A 76 0.54 -3.82 -11.95
CA THR A 76 1.37 -4.88 -11.40
C THR A 76 2.84 -4.65 -11.72
N ALA A 77 3.70 -5.24 -10.92
CA ALA A 77 5.14 -5.26 -11.13
C ALA A 77 5.69 -6.65 -10.76
N ASP A 78 6.86 -6.99 -11.31
CA ASP A 78 7.57 -8.16 -10.84
C ASP A 78 8.16 -7.96 -9.44
N LEU A 79 8.44 -9.06 -8.74
CA LEU A 79 8.96 -9.05 -7.36
C LEU A 79 10.30 -8.32 -7.16
N PHE A 80 11.01 -8.00 -8.24
CA PHE A 80 12.26 -7.22 -8.17
C PHE A 80 12.03 -5.73 -8.26
N ASN A 81 10.82 -5.30 -8.66
CA ASN A 81 10.49 -3.91 -8.93
C ASN A 81 9.28 -3.40 -8.14
N ASP A 82 8.47 -4.28 -7.55
CA ASP A 82 7.23 -3.94 -6.84
C ASP A 82 7.43 -2.90 -5.73
N ARG A 83 8.42 -3.10 -4.85
CA ARG A 83 8.72 -2.16 -3.76
C ARG A 83 9.08 -0.77 -4.26
N ARG A 84 9.89 -0.71 -5.34
CA ARG A 84 10.26 0.57 -5.95
C ARG A 84 9.05 1.26 -6.57
N MET A 85 8.21 0.51 -7.27
CA MET A 85 7.03 1.06 -7.93
C MET A 85 5.98 1.49 -6.91
N LEU A 86 5.80 0.73 -5.83
CA LEU A 86 4.95 1.13 -4.70
C LEU A 86 5.42 2.45 -4.08
N ALA A 87 6.73 2.62 -3.85
CA ALA A 87 7.25 3.89 -3.34
C ALA A 87 6.99 5.04 -4.31
N VAL A 88 7.30 4.87 -5.61
CA VAL A 88 7.08 5.91 -6.64
C VAL A 88 5.60 6.30 -6.75
N HIS A 89 4.70 5.31 -6.75
CA HIS A 89 3.27 5.59 -6.90
C HIS A 89 2.64 6.08 -5.59
N GLY A 90 3.14 5.62 -4.44
CA GLY A 90 2.76 6.17 -3.14
C GLY A 90 3.11 7.66 -3.02
N ASP A 91 4.30 8.06 -3.50
CA ASP A 91 4.70 9.47 -3.57
C ASP A 91 3.83 10.31 -4.53
N GLN A 92 3.12 9.66 -5.44
CA GLN A 92 2.16 10.26 -6.36
C GLN A 92 0.72 10.26 -5.83
N GLY A 93 0.52 9.86 -4.59
CA GLY A 93 -0.78 9.84 -3.92
C GLY A 93 -1.64 8.60 -4.22
N TRP A 94 -1.09 7.58 -4.86
CA TRP A 94 -1.81 6.33 -5.10
C TRP A 94 -1.85 5.46 -3.85
N GLU A 95 -3.03 5.33 -3.28
CA GLU A 95 -3.30 4.40 -2.18
C GLU A 95 -3.65 3.02 -2.71
N VAL A 96 -2.95 1.99 -2.24
CA VAL A 96 -3.34 0.60 -2.51
C VAL A 96 -4.48 0.23 -1.57
N GLU A 97 -5.65 -0.02 -2.12
CA GLU A 97 -6.82 -0.50 -1.37
C GLU A 97 -6.76 -2.01 -1.16
N SER A 98 -6.36 -2.74 -2.19
CA SER A 98 -6.29 -4.21 -2.14
C SER A 98 -5.37 -4.77 -3.21
N LEU A 99 -5.12 -6.09 -3.14
CA LEU A 99 -4.58 -6.89 -4.22
C LEU A 99 -5.68 -7.79 -4.78
N ASP A 100 -5.75 -7.92 -6.10
CA ASP A 100 -6.67 -8.85 -6.73
C ASP A 100 -6.15 -10.29 -6.73
N ALA A 101 -6.97 -11.23 -7.23
CA ALA A 101 -6.66 -12.66 -7.23
C ALA A 101 -5.37 -13.06 -7.97
N ILE A 102 -4.86 -12.20 -8.85
CA ILE A 102 -3.61 -12.43 -9.59
C ILE A 102 -2.47 -11.53 -9.12
N GLY A 103 -2.63 -10.87 -7.97
CA GLY A 103 -1.60 -10.07 -7.32
C GLY A 103 -1.37 -8.69 -7.95
N ARG A 104 -2.37 -8.12 -8.64
CA ARG A 104 -2.29 -6.73 -9.10
C ARG A 104 -2.71 -5.79 -7.98
N PHE A 105 -2.06 -4.66 -7.88
CA PHE A 105 -2.39 -3.59 -6.95
C PHE A 105 -3.59 -2.80 -7.48
N VAL A 106 -4.67 -2.82 -6.73
CA VAL A 106 -5.86 -2.01 -6.96
C VAL A 106 -5.71 -0.74 -6.16
N CYS A 107 -5.58 0.40 -6.85
CA CYS A 107 -5.24 1.67 -6.25
C CYS A 107 -6.32 2.70 -6.48
N ARG A 108 -6.45 3.60 -5.50
CA ARG A 108 -7.33 4.76 -5.54
C ARG A 108 -6.52 6.03 -5.26
N ARG A 109 -6.99 7.14 -5.80
CA ARG A 109 -6.46 8.48 -5.51
C ARG A 109 -7.59 9.50 -5.63
N VAL A 110 -7.71 10.39 -4.64
CA VAL A 110 -8.72 11.46 -4.68
C VAL A 110 -8.00 12.78 -4.91
N PRO A 111 -8.17 13.42 -6.09
CA PRO A 111 -7.64 14.75 -6.35
C PRO A 111 -8.09 15.77 -5.29
N GLY A 112 -7.15 16.56 -4.78
CA GLY A 112 -7.42 17.55 -3.73
C GLY A 112 -7.40 16.99 -2.28
N ALA A 113 -7.40 15.65 -2.10
CA ALA A 113 -7.27 15.00 -0.80
C ALA A 113 -6.23 13.86 -0.80
N ALA A 114 -5.37 13.81 -1.82
CA ALA A 114 -4.37 12.76 -1.93
C ALA A 114 -3.24 12.96 -0.92
N LEU A 115 -2.92 11.88 -0.20
CA LEU A 115 -1.80 11.79 0.71
C LEU A 115 -0.68 10.98 0.06
N ALA A 116 0.57 11.30 0.38
CA ALA A 116 1.67 10.43 0.04
C ALA A 116 1.65 9.19 0.95
N TRP A 117 1.94 8.02 0.37
CA TRP A 117 1.89 6.74 1.04
C TRP A 117 3.27 6.08 1.09
N GLU A 118 3.57 5.43 2.22
CA GLU A 118 4.68 4.49 2.35
C GLU A 118 4.17 3.06 2.26
N TYR A 119 4.99 2.21 1.66
CA TYR A 119 4.65 0.79 1.49
C TYR A 119 5.76 -0.11 2.02
N ARG A 120 5.36 -1.17 2.68
CA ARG A 120 6.25 -2.21 3.19
C ARG A 120 5.77 -3.58 2.70
N ARG A 121 6.71 -4.44 2.32
CA ARG A 121 6.44 -5.82 1.93
C ARG A 121 7.15 -6.75 2.88
N GLU A 122 6.39 -7.66 3.50
CA GLU A 122 6.88 -8.69 4.41
C GLU A 122 6.58 -10.09 3.90
N VAL A 123 7.37 -11.06 4.34
CA VAL A 123 7.08 -12.48 4.08
C VAL A 123 6.09 -12.95 5.14
N ILE A 124 4.89 -13.31 4.72
CA ILE A 124 3.84 -13.82 5.59
C ILE A 124 3.68 -15.32 5.34
N THR A 125 3.78 -16.08 6.41
CA THR A 125 3.40 -17.48 6.48
C THR A 125 2.32 -17.62 7.54
N ASP A 126 1.50 -18.67 7.49
CA ASP A 126 0.39 -18.85 8.45
C ASP A 126 0.86 -18.75 9.91
N ARG A 127 2.07 -19.25 10.20
CA ARG A 127 2.66 -19.21 11.56
C ARG A 127 3.16 -17.83 11.98
N ARG A 128 3.53 -16.96 11.03
CA ARG A 128 4.11 -15.64 11.30
C ARG A 128 3.14 -14.50 11.09
N ARG A 129 1.96 -14.75 10.53
CA ARG A 129 0.98 -13.71 10.21
C ARG A 129 0.64 -12.85 11.42
N ALA A 130 0.21 -13.48 12.52
CA ALA A 130 -0.18 -12.76 13.74
C ALA A 130 0.99 -11.94 14.30
N GLN A 131 2.19 -12.52 14.36
CA GLN A 131 3.38 -11.83 14.84
C GLN A 131 3.74 -10.62 13.98
N VAL A 132 3.70 -10.74 12.63
CA VAL A 132 4.02 -9.62 11.73
C VAL A 132 3.01 -8.49 11.87
N LEU A 133 1.72 -8.81 12.03
CA LEU A 133 0.68 -7.81 12.26
C LEU A 133 0.92 -7.08 13.59
N GLU A 134 1.16 -7.81 14.67
CA GLU A 134 1.44 -7.26 16.00
C GLU A 134 2.72 -6.38 16.02
N GLU A 135 3.75 -6.75 15.25
CA GLU A 135 4.98 -5.96 15.13
C GLU A 135 4.78 -4.66 14.34
N LEU A 136 3.86 -4.64 13.35
CA LEU A 136 3.68 -3.51 12.44
C LEU A 136 2.59 -2.52 12.88
N GLU A 137 1.56 -3.00 13.59
CA GLU A 137 0.44 -2.17 14.05
C GLU A 137 0.88 -0.94 14.87
N PRO A 138 1.81 -1.04 15.87
CA PRO A 138 2.25 0.11 16.65
C PRO A 138 2.98 1.18 15.83
N GLU A 139 3.54 0.82 14.68
CA GLU A 139 4.20 1.74 13.75
C GLU A 139 3.21 2.40 12.76
N GLY A 140 1.92 2.13 12.89
CA GLY A 140 0.86 2.65 12.01
C GLY A 140 0.79 1.99 10.63
N TRP A 141 1.33 0.77 10.49
CA TRP A 141 1.22 0.02 9.25
C TRP A 141 -0.10 -0.73 9.18
N GLU A 142 -0.84 -0.52 8.10
CA GLU A 142 -2.10 -1.19 7.79
C GLU A 142 -1.90 -2.22 6.67
N PRO A 143 -2.45 -3.43 6.80
CA PRO A 143 -2.39 -4.42 5.72
C PRO A 143 -3.26 -3.95 4.54
N CYS A 144 -2.71 -3.99 3.33
CA CYS A 144 -3.45 -3.65 2.12
C CYS A 144 -3.59 -4.81 1.13
N GLY A 145 -3.10 -6.00 1.48
CA GLY A 145 -3.33 -7.22 0.72
C GLY A 145 -2.18 -8.21 0.81
N GLU A 146 -2.44 -9.42 0.33
CA GLU A 146 -1.49 -10.51 0.30
C GLU A 146 -1.49 -11.18 -1.06
N TRP A 147 -0.32 -11.60 -1.50
CA TRP A 147 -0.17 -12.40 -2.70
C TRP A 147 0.96 -13.41 -2.54
N LEU A 148 0.66 -14.69 -2.77
CA LEU A 148 1.55 -15.81 -2.47
C LEU A 148 1.98 -15.82 -0.99
N THR A 149 3.26 -15.59 -0.72
CA THR A 149 3.86 -15.54 0.61
C THR A 149 4.19 -14.11 1.05
N TYR A 150 3.71 -13.10 0.34
CA TYR A 150 3.99 -11.70 0.63
C TYR A 150 2.75 -10.98 1.13
N GLY A 151 2.89 -10.30 2.26
CA GLY A 151 1.96 -9.30 2.73
C GLY A 151 2.48 -7.91 2.39
N TYR A 152 1.56 -7.07 1.96
CA TYR A 152 1.82 -5.68 1.66
C TYR A 152 1.11 -4.81 2.70
N PHE A 153 1.82 -3.83 3.17
CA PHE A 153 1.37 -2.89 4.19
C PHE A 153 1.54 -1.47 3.68
N LYS A 154 0.65 -0.59 4.11
CA LYS A 154 0.65 0.83 3.79
C LYS A 154 0.60 1.66 5.06
N ARG A 155 1.11 2.88 5.01
CA ARG A 155 0.83 3.94 5.98
C ARG A 155 0.95 5.31 5.32
N PRO A 156 0.21 6.32 5.79
CA PRO A 156 0.39 7.69 5.32
C PRO A 156 1.80 8.21 5.67
N LYS A 157 2.50 8.85 4.74
CA LYS A 157 3.78 9.52 5.04
C LYS A 157 3.62 10.62 6.08
N ALA A 158 2.45 11.25 6.16
CA ALA A 158 2.15 12.24 7.19
C ALA A 158 2.30 11.70 8.62
N ALA A 159 2.19 10.38 8.83
CA ALA A 159 2.46 9.76 10.13
C ALA A 159 3.94 9.89 10.55
N THR A 160 4.87 10.05 9.61
CA THR A 160 6.31 10.15 9.87
C THR A 160 6.89 11.53 9.58
N THR A 161 6.32 12.28 8.62
CA THR A 161 6.85 13.58 8.15
C THR A 161 5.96 14.77 8.53
N GLY A 162 4.81 14.52 9.18
CA GLY A 162 3.86 15.58 9.55
C GLY A 162 3.02 16.09 8.36
N PRO A 163 2.40 17.27 8.48
CA PRO A 163 1.43 17.79 7.52
C PRO A 163 1.98 18.04 6.10
N GLU A 164 3.31 18.04 5.92
CA GLU A 164 3.95 18.14 4.61
C GLU A 164 3.72 16.92 3.70
N GLY A 165 3.09 15.84 4.23
CA GLY A 165 2.71 14.65 3.46
C GLY A 165 1.53 14.85 2.50
N GLY A 166 0.88 16.01 2.52
CA GLY A 166 -0.19 16.36 1.58
C GLY A 166 0.37 16.76 0.21
N LEU A 167 -0.27 16.31 -0.86
CA LEU A 167 0.16 16.61 -2.23
C LEU A 167 -0.64 17.78 -2.79
N GLU A 168 0.01 18.92 -3.03
CA GLU A 168 -0.61 20.11 -3.64
C GLU A 168 -0.90 19.90 -5.13
N ALA A 169 -0.04 19.17 -5.84
CA ALA A 169 -0.19 18.91 -7.27
C ALA A 169 -0.01 17.41 -7.55
N LEU A 170 -0.99 16.82 -8.21
CA LEU A 170 -0.97 15.42 -8.58
C LEU A 170 -0.38 15.23 -9.97
N PRO A 171 0.64 14.38 -10.15
CA PRO A 171 1.10 14.01 -11.47
C PRO A 171 0.03 13.23 -12.23
N ALA A 172 0.03 13.33 -13.57
CA ALA A 172 -0.89 12.60 -14.40
C ALA A 172 -0.79 11.07 -14.14
N ARG A 173 -1.93 10.38 -14.23
CA ARG A 173 -1.97 8.92 -14.08
C ARG A 173 -1.02 8.25 -15.07
N PRO A 174 -0.17 7.30 -14.61
CA PRO A 174 0.68 6.53 -15.51
C PRO A 174 -0.15 5.76 -16.54
N ARG A 175 0.28 5.77 -17.80
CA ARG A 175 -0.39 5.03 -18.87
C ARG A 175 -0.11 3.52 -18.82
N GLY A 176 0.98 3.12 -18.17
CA GLY A 176 1.37 1.71 -18.03
C GLY A 176 0.62 1.03 -16.89
N TRP A 177 0.39 -0.27 -17.02
CA TRP A 177 -0.16 -1.13 -15.97
C TRP A 177 0.76 -2.28 -15.58
N LEU A 178 1.82 -2.52 -16.35
CA LEU A 178 2.81 -3.59 -16.13
C LEU A 178 4.21 -2.99 -16.04
N PHE A 179 4.85 -3.13 -14.89
CA PHE A 179 6.18 -2.59 -14.60
C PHE A 179 7.18 -3.71 -14.34
N LEU A 180 7.86 -4.16 -15.42
CA LEU A 180 8.88 -5.20 -15.34
C LEU A 180 10.27 -4.59 -15.19
N SER A 181 11.03 -5.14 -14.23
CA SER A 181 12.46 -4.88 -14.10
C SER A 181 13.25 -5.46 -15.29
N ARG A 182 14.51 -5.09 -15.42
CA ARG A 182 15.39 -5.72 -16.42
C ARG A 182 15.50 -7.23 -16.19
N ARG A 183 15.54 -7.66 -14.93
CA ARG A 183 15.57 -9.10 -14.56
C ARG A 183 14.24 -9.78 -14.88
N GLY A 184 13.12 -9.17 -14.56
CA GLY A 184 11.79 -9.68 -14.90
C GLY A 184 11.61 -9.84 -16.41
N LYS A 185 12.04 -8.87 -17.21
CA LYS A 185 12.04 -8.97 -18.68
C LYS A 185 12.91 -10.12 -19.19
N ALA A 186 14.12 -10.30 -18.63
CA ALA A 186 15.01 -11.40 -19.00
C ALA A 186 14.39 -12.77 -18.67
N VAL A 187 13.83 -12.92 -17.47
CA VAL A 187 13.13 -14.15 -17.05
C VAL A 187 11.95 -14.44 -17.98
N LEU A 188 11.14 -13.44 -18.27
CA LEU A 188 10.01 -13.59 -19.21
C LEU A 188 10.48 -13.99 -20.62
N ALA A 189 11.55 -13.37 -21.14
CA ALA A 189 12.11 -13.69 -22.45
C ALA A 189 12.62 -15.14 -22.50
N VAL A 190 13.39 -15.57 -21.50
CA VAL A 190 13.90 -16.95 -21.40
C VAL A 190 12.75 -17.95 -21.33
N TRP A 191 11.73 -17.66 -20.51
CA TRP A 191 10.55 -18.50 -20.40
C TRP A 191 9.78 -18.60 -21.72
N THR A 192 9.56 -17.47 -22.39
CA THR A 192 8.89 -17.44 -23.71
C THR A 192 9.66 -18.26 -24.74
N LEU A 193 11.00 -18.12 -24.81
CA LEU A 193 11.84 -18.91 -25.71
C LEU A 193 11.74 -20.40 -25.39
N ALA A 194 11.75 -20.78 -24.12
CA ALA A 194 11.59 -22.17 -23.70
C ALA A 194 10.24 -22.76 -24.12
N VAL A 195 9.15 -21.99 -23.93
CA VAL A 195 7.80 -22.40 -24.37
C VAL A 195 7.74 -22.56 -25.88
N LEU A 196 8.30 -21.60 -26.65
CA LEU A 196 8.34 -21.69 -28.12
C LEU A 196 9.17 -22.88 -28.61
N ALA A 197 10.30 -23.16 -27.95
CA ALA A 197 11.12 -24.33 -28.29
C ALA A 197 10.35 -25.64 -28.03
N CYS A 198 9.68 -25.75 -26.85
CA CYS A 198 8.85 -26.91 -26.56
C CYS A 198 7.70 -27.10 -27.56
N LEU A 199 7.04 -26.01 -27.94
CA LEU A 199 5.98 -26.02 -28.93
C LEU A 199 6.53 -26.45 -30.34
N GLY A 200 7.69 -25.92 -30.73
CA GLY A 200 8.37 -26.28 -31.97
C GLY A 200 8.67 -27.78 -32.03
N VAL A 201 9.22 -28.35 -30.95
CA VAL A 201 9.50 -29.80 -30.90
C VAL A 201 8.21 -30.61 -30.89
N ALA A 202 7.14 -30.17 -30.20
CA ALA A 202 5.84 -30.84 -30.25
C ALA A 202 5.25 -30.91 -31.65
N LEU A 203 5.41 -29.84 -32.44
CA LEU A 203 4.92 -29.77 -33.84
C LEU A 203 5.73 -30.65 -34.82
N THR A 204 6.98 -30.99 -34.48
CA THR A 204 7.79 -31.88 -35.35
C THR A 204 7.44 -33.37 -35.22
N GLY A 205 6.47 -33.71 -34.36
CA GLY A 205 6.05 -35.08 -34.14
C GLY A 205 7.06 -35.95 -33.35
N LEU A 206 8.13 -35.34 -32.85
CA LEU A 206 9.14 -35.99 -32.00
C LEU A 206 8.61 -36.17 -30.54
N GLY A 207 7.33 -36.50 -30.41
CA GLY A 207 6.65 -36.94 -29.17
C GLY A 207 7.29 -36.52 -27.86
N LEU A 208 7.32 -35.22 -27.57
CA LEU A 208 7.67 -34.81 -26.20
C LEU A 208 6.51 -35.19 -25.30
N PRO A 209 6.76 -36.04 -24.29
CA PRO A 209 5.71 -36.37 -23.32
C PRO A 209 5.25 -35.07 -22.65
N GLY A 210 3.93 -34.94 -22.45
CA GLY A 210 3.31 -33.72 -21.84
C GLY A 210 3.91 -33.28 -20.48
N TYR A 211 4.66 -34.15 -19.83
CA TYR A 211 5.38 -33.80 -18.59
C TYR A 211 6.52 -32.79 -18.80
N THR A 212 7.05 -32.61 -20.03
CA THR A 212 8.12 -31.60 -20.26
C THR A 212 7.60 -30.18 -20.09
N ILE A 213 6.36 -29.91 -20.50
CA ILE A 213 5.73 -28.60 -20.28
C ILE A 213 5.48 -28.37 -18.78
N ALA A 214 5.07 -29.41 -18.07
CA ALA A 214 4.89 -29.38 -16.61
C ALA A 214 6.22 -29.14 -15.88
N LEU A 215 7.33 -29.76 -16.33
CA LEU A 215 8.66 -29.55 -15.76
C LEU A 215 9.16 -28.11 -15.93
N PHE A 216 8.90 -27.49 -17.08
CA PHE A 216 9.25 -26.08 -17.30
C PHE A 216 8.42 -25.13 -16.41
N GLY A 217 7.12 -25.39 -16.24
CA GLY A 217 6.27 -24.65 -15.32
C GLY A 217 6.69 -24.81 -13.86
N PHE A 218 7.06 -26.03 -13.46
CA PHE A 218 7.55 -26.35 -12.14
C PHE A 218 8.93 -25.73 -11.85
N GLY A 219 9.86 -25.81 -12.82
CA GLY A 219 11.17 -25.15 -12.74
C GLY A 219 11.08 -23.64 -12.58
N TYR A 220 10.13 -23.02 -13.27
CA TYR A 220 9.83 -21.58 -13.10
C TYR A 220 9.30 -21.26 -11.69
N ALA A 221 8.37 -22.04 -11.18
CA ALA A 221 7.83 -21.87 -9.83
C ALA A 221 8.94 -22.05 -8.76
N ILE A 222 9.83 -23.01 -8.93
CA ILE A 222 11.01 -23.21 -8.05
C ILE A 222 11.97 -22.02 -8.14
N ALA A 223 12.28 -21.52 -9.34
CA ALA A 223 13.17 -20.38 -9.51
C ALA A 223 12.59 -19.11 -8.86
N MET A 224 11.29 -18.90 -8.97
CA MET A 224 10.59 -17.78 -8.32
C MET A 224 10.60 -17.91 -6.80
N THR A 225 10.34 -19.10 -6.25
CA THR A 225 10.40 -19.32 -4.80
C THR A 225 11.82 -19.23 -4.25
N TYR A 226 12.82 -19.69 -4.99
CA TYR A 226 14.24 -19.58 -4.59
C TYR A 226 14.72 -18.13 -4.58
N THR A 227 14.40 -17.35 -5.61
CA THR A 227 14.75 -15.92 -5.66
C THR A 227 14.04 -15.13 -4.57
N ALA A 228 12.78 -15.44 -4.29
CA ALA A 228 12.02 -14.84 -3.20
C ALA A 228 12.65 -15.13 -1.82
N LYS A 229 13.04 -16.40 -1.57
CA LYS A 229 13.71 -16.80 -0.34
C LYS A 229 15.07 -16.11 -0.15
N LYS A 230 15.85 -16.00 -1.21
CA LYS A 230 17.16 -15.32 -1.20
C LYS A 230 17.05 -13.82 -0.95
N GLU A 231 15.99 -13.16 -1.44
CA GLU A 231 15.74 -11.75 -1.14
C GLU A 231 15.26 -11.52 0.29
N ALA A 232 14.42 -12.40 0.82
CA ALA A 232 14.00 -12.38 2.21
C ALA A 232 15.20 -12.53 3.17
N GLU A 233 16.16 -13.40 2.82
CA GLU A 233 17.38 -13.63 3.59
C GLU A 233 18.32 -12.41 3.59
N LYS A 234 18.45 -11.73 2.44
CA LYS A 234 19.20 -10.46 2.35
C LYS A 234 18.53 -9.34 3.15
N GLY A 235 17.22 -9.27 3.16
CA GLY A 235 16.46 -8.31 3.96
C GLY A 235 16.70 -8.49 5.46
N ARG A 236 16.75 -9.74 5.95
CA ARG A 236 17.09 -10.05 7.35
C ARG A 236 18.49 -9.59 7.73
N VAL A 237 19.49 -9.91 6.91
CA VAL A 237 20.90 -9.53 7.18
C VAL A 237 21.06 -7.99 7.24
N HIS A 238 20.28 -7.23 6.46
CA HIS A 238 20.29 -5.77 6.55
C HIS A 238 19.58 -5.25 7.79
N ALA A 239 18.47 -5.84 8.19
CA ALA A 239 17.74 -5.48 9.41
C ALA A 239 18.58 -5.76 10.67
N ASP A 240 19.22 -6.94 10.73
CA ASP A 240 20.10 -7.33 11.85
C ASP A 240 21.33 -6.42 11.96
N ARG A 241 21.89 -5.97 10.83
CA ARG A 241 23.01 -4.99 10.84
C ARG A 241 22.56 -3.59 11.27
N ALA A 242 21.36 -3.17 10.90
CA ALA A 242 20.83 -1.88 11.34
C ALA A 242 20.52 -1.89 12.84
N ALA A 243 20.00 -2.99 13.38
CA ALA A 243 19.73 -3.18 14.80
C ALA A 243 21.05 -3.24 15.62
N ALA A 244 22.08 -3.88 15.10
CA ALA A 244 23.39 -3.98 15.78
C ALA A 244 24.19 -2.66 15.76
N GLY A 245 23.97 -1.81 14.75
CA GLY A 245 24.64 -0.48 14.65
C GLY A 245 24.03 0.63 15.50
N GLY A 246 22.80 0.44 16.00
CA GLY A 246 22.06 1.43 16.81
C GLY A 246 22.40 1.42 18.32
N HIS A 247 23.19 0.48 18.82
CA HIS A 247 23.53 0.35 20.24
C HIS A 247 24.92 0.89 20.62
N GLY A 248 25.56 1.68 19.75
CA GLY A 248 26.93 2.20 19.91
C GLY A 248 27.07 3.72 19.85
N ALA A 249 26.02 4.49 20.19
CA ALA A 249 26.12 5.95 20.25
C ALA A 249 25.52 6.47 21.57
#